data_547040915a3d09122153cc8e664789e3
#
_entry.id   547040915a3d09122153cc8e664789e3
#
_cell.length_a   1.000
_cell.length_b   1.000
_cell.length_c   1.000
_cell.angle_alpha   90.00
_cell.angle_beta   90.00
_cell.angle_gamma   90.00
#
_symmetry.space_group_name_H-M   'P 1'
#
loop_
_entity.id
_entity.type
_entity.pdbx_description
1 polymer ?
#
loop_
_entity_poly.entity_id
_entity_poly.type
_entity_poly.pdbx_seq_one_letter_code
_entity_poly.pdbx_strand_id
1 'polypeptide(L)'
;MPTAFDVRALASTVRIELDDSLSVDEQQAIAAQWSDLIVDDGDAPHRTISAGVSGMLAEVDAPTVVAPSAEILADLIATEITHQGITELRGQALMLHAAAASLDDGRVVGFVGPSGRGKTTASRALGTVFGYVTDETLAVRPDGAVVPYPKPLSLGERPGHKRTEGATALGLKPAAEAPLRLAAIVLLDRQADVAEPILVHVPLTEVLAELVPQTSFLPELENPLRTLAELVISTGGVRRAVYAEADTLPGLVEQILANPSDDGDPRLTEVATPERDCDCFKHLLPEQYPDAEQPRGDGPAGTFRRATHRDALMVDDQLLVLVPGTVTVLDGIGPIVWLAANDSTEAEITAAAVRQLPEPPEGVDPSMVVSAAIRDLVEAGLLVAF
;
A
#
# COMPACT_ATOMS: atom_id res chain seq x y z
N MET A 1 -39.37 -1.24 -7.91
CA MET A 1 -38.24 -1.74 -8.72
C MET A 1 -37.01 -1.57 -7.87
N PRO A 2 -36.11 -2.53 -7.82
CA PRO A 2 -34.88 -2.36 -7.08
C PRO A 2 -34.14 -1.10 -7.55
N THR A 3 -33.55 -0.38 -6.61
CA THR A 3 -32.75 0.82 -6.94
C THR A 3 -31.40 0.36 -7.48
N ALA A 4 -31.12 0.71 -8.72
CA ALA A 4 -29.81 0.44 -9.34
C ALA A 4 -29.14 1.75 -9.73
N PHE A 5 -27.82 1.84 -9.53
CA PHE A 5 -27.00 2.97 -9.92
C PHE A 5 -25.56 2.54 -10.19
N ASP A 6 -24.87 3.28 -11.04
CA ASP A 6 -23.50 2.99 -11.44
C ASP A 6 -22.54 3.96 -10.74
N VAL A 7 -21.42 3.44 -10.21
CA VAL A 7 -20.40 4.23 -9.52
C VAL A 7 -19.03 4.04 -10.14
N ARG A 8 -18.23 5.11 -10.17
CA ARG A 8 -16.83 5.06 -10.57
C ARG A 8 -15.96 4.64 -9.39
N ALA A 9 -15.39 3.45 -9.47
CA ALA A 9 -14.45 2.92 -8.48
C ALA A 9 -13.05 2.85 -9.09
N LEU A 10 -12.22 3.86 -8.84
CA LEU A 10 -10.90 3.98 -9.47
C LEU A 10 -11.02 3.94 -11.01
N ALA A 11 -10.50 2.90 -11.66
CA ALA A 11 -10.58 2.72 -13.11
C ALA A 11 -11.81 1.90 -13.57
N SER A 12 -12.66 1.44 -12.65
CA SER A 12 -13.79 0.55 -12.92
C SER A 12 -15.13 1.28 -12.76
N THR A 13 -16.13 0.89 -13.55
CA THR A 13 -17.53 1.26 -13.32
C THR A 13 -18.25 0.04 -12.75
N VAL A 14 -18.85 0.19 -11.57
CA VAL A 14 -19.55 -0.88 -10.85
C VAL A 14 -21.02 -0.51 -10.71
N ARG A 15 -21.91 -1.40 -11.14
CA ARG A 15 -23.35 -1.29 -10.89
C ARG A 15 -23.68 -1.86 -9.52
N ILE A 16 -24.42 -1.09 -8.73
CA ILE A 16 -24.99 -1.51 -7.45
C ILE A 16 -26.49 -1.72 -7.66
N GLU A 17 -26.98 -2.92 -7.36
CA GLU A 17 -28.39 -3.27 -7.38
C GLU A 17 -28.84 -3.59 -5.96
N LEU A 18 -29.69 -2.73 -5.38
CA LEU A 18 -30.25 -2.92 -4.05
C LEU A 18 -31.57 -3.68 -4.18
N ASP A 19 -31.70 -4.79 -3.47
CA ASP A 19 -32.86 -5.65 -3.56
C ASP A 19 -34.06 -5.15 -2.69
N ASP A 20 -35.22 -5.82 -2.85
CA ASP A 20 -36.47 -5.45 -2.18
C ASP A 20 -36.49 -5.83 -0.68
N SER A 21 -35.42 -6.40 -0.12
CA SER A 21 -35.27 -6.61 1.33
C SER A 21 -35.03 -5.30 2.07
N LEU A 22 -34.59 -4.26 1.37
CA LEU A 22 -34.42 -2.90 1.84
C LEU A 22 -35.68 -2.08 1.57
N SER A 23 -36.09 -1.27 2.53
CA SER A 23 -37.10 -0.24 2.31
C SER A 23 -36.63 0.80 1.29
N VAL A 24 -37.55 1.52 0.67
CA VAL A 24 -37.24 2.59 -0.29
C VAL A 24 -36.36 3.66 0.34
N ASP A 25 -36.59 4.02 1.61
CA ASP A 25 -35.81 5.02 2.34
C ASP A 25 -34.37 4.55 2.57
N GLU A 26 -34.17 3.26 2.90
CA GLU A 26 -32.83 2.67 3.07
C GLU A 26 -32.08 2.60 1.74
N GLN A 27 -32.73 2.20 0.64
CA GLN A 27 -32.14 2.19 -0.70
C GLN A 27 -31.71 3.60 -1.11
N GLN A 28 -32.54 4.62 -0.87
CA GLN A 28 -32.18 6.01 -1.17
C GLN A 28 -31.04 6.53 -0.28
N ALA A 29 -31.03 6.16 1.00
CA ALA A 29 -29.95 6.54 1.91
C ALA A 29 -28.60 5.94 1.48
N ILE A 30 -28.58 4.65 1.08
CA ILE A 30 -27.37 4.01 0.56
C ILE A 30 -26.91 4.69 -0.76
N ALA A 31 -27.83 4.91 -1.71
CA ALA A 31 -27.48 5.58 -2.97
C ALA A 31 -26.94 7.00 -2.77
N ALA A 32 -27.50 7.75 -1.83
CA ALA A 32 -27.05 9.11 -1.52
C ALA A 32 -25.62 9.19 -0.99
N GLN A 33 -25.12 8.14 -0.34
CA GLN A 33 -23.74 8.08 0.15
C GLN A 33 -22.73 8.06 -1.01
N TRP A 34 -23.14 7.56 -2.17
CA TRP A 34 -22.31 7.43 -3.38
C TRP A 34 -22.44 8.60 -4.35
N SER A 35 -23.19 9.66 -4.00
CA SER A 35 -23.49 10.80 -4.89
C SER A 35 -22.25 11.38 -5.58
N ASP A 36 -21.10 11.37 -4.90
CA ASP A 36 -19.84 11.93 -5.43
C ASP A 36 -19.17 11.01 -6.47
N LEU A 37 -19.65 9.76 -6.62
CA LEU A 37 -19.09 8.75 -7.52
C LEU A 37 -20.10 8.21 -8.55
N ILE A 38 -21.37 8.59 -8.46
CA ILE A 38 -22.39 8.15 -9.43
C ILE A 38 -22.00 8.66 -10.82
N VAL A 39 -22.05 7.77 -11.80
CA VAL A 39 -21.80 8.06 -13.20
C VAL A 39 -23.01 7.69 -14.05
N ASP A 40 -23.28 8.50 -15.07
CA ASP A 40 -24.32 8.27 -16.10
C ASP A 40 -23.68 8.54 -17.47
N ASP A 41 -22.58 7.84 -17.74
CA ASP A 41 -21.82 7.99 -18.99
C ASP A 41 -22.28 7.03 -20.09
N GLY A 42 -23.24 6.18 -19.80
CA GLY A 42 -23.82 5.21 -20.76
C GLY A 42 -22.91 4.02 -21.07
N ASP A 43 -21.75 3.95 -20.43
CA ASP A 43 -20.85 2.79 -20.55
C ASP A 43 -21.43 1.59 -19.80
N ALA A 44 -21.24 0.39 -20.35
CA ALA A 44 -21.63 -0.83 -19.64
C ALA A 44 -20.78 -1.01 -18.37
N PRO A 45 -21.38 -1.32 -17.23
CA PRO A 45 -20.61 -1.56 -16.01
C PRO A 45 -19.68 -2.77 -16.18
N HIS A 46 -18.45 -2.67 -15.66
CA HIS A 46 -17.49 -3.78 -15.67
C HIS A 46 -17.98 -4.93 -14.78
N ARG A 47 -18.73 -4.61 -13.73
CA ARG A 47 -19.29 -5.57 -12.80
C ARG A 47 -20.60 -5.07 -12.18
N THR A 48 -21.46 -6.03 -11.81
CA THR A 48 -22.67 -5.77 -11.02
C THR A 48 -22.54 -6.40 -9.65
N ILE A 49 -22.88 -5.66 -8.61
CA ILE A 49 -22.98 -6.08 -7.22
C ILE A 49 -24.45 -6.01 -6.84
N SER A 50 -25.08 -7.15 -6.55
CA SER A 50 -26.39 -7.17 -5.92
C SER A 50 -26.25 -7.22 -4.41
N ALA A 51 -27.03 -6.41 -3.70
CA ALA A 51 -26.89 -6.20 -2.27
C ALA A 51 -28.24 -6.19 -1.54
N GLY A 52 -28.30 -6.87 -0.38
CA GLY A 52 -29.52 -6.99 0.41
C GLY A 52 -29.29 -7.38 1.86
N VAL A 53 -30.34 -7.32 2.69
CA VAL A 53 -30.27 -7.72 4.10
C VAL A 53 -30.76 -9.16 4.31
N SER A 54 -30.04 -9.90 5.19
CA SER A 54 -30.34 -11.30 5.47
C SER A 54 -31.69 -11.48 6.15
N GLY A 55 -32.52 -12.44 5.66
CA GLY A 55 -33.80 -12.82 6.25
C GLY A 55 -34.96 -12.93 5.25
N MET A 56 -34.83 -12.37 4.06
CA MET A 56 -35.87 -12.39 3.03
C MET A 56 -35.34 -12.73 1.63
N LEU A 57 -34.21 -13.44 1.53
CA LEU A 57 -33.60 -13.76 0.22
C LEU A 57 -34.45 -14.82 -0.51
N ALA A 58 -35.02 -14.41 -1.63
CA ALA A 58 -35.58 -15.33 -2.61
C ALA A 58 -34.45 -16.16 -3.25
N GLU A 59 -34.72 -17.44 -3.54
CA GLU A 59 -33.75 -18.43 -4.02
C GLU A 59 -33.21 -18.21 -5.46
N VAL A 60 -33.28 -17.01 -6.00
CA VAL A 60 -32.82 -16.72 -7.36
C VAL A 60 -31.62 -15.78 -7.28
N ASP A 61 -30.47 -16.28 -7.68
CA ASP A 61 -29.17 -15.59 -7.76
C ASP A 61 -28.83 -14.79 -6.47
N ALA A 62 -28.23 -15.47 -5.50
CA ALA A 62 -27.85 -14.87 -4.23
C ALA A 62 -27.12 -13.54 -4.44
N PRO A 63 -27.51 -12.47 -3.73
CA PRO A 63 -26.83 -11.20 -3.82
C PRO A 63 -25.35 -11.35 -3.48
N THR A 64 -24.50 -10.59 -4.17
CA THR A 64 -23.06 -10.63 -3.99
C THR A 64 -22.66 -10.19 -2.58
N VAL A 65 -23.46 -9.29 -1.97
CA VAL A 65 -23.23 -8.74 -0.63
C VAL A 65 -24.49 -8.85 0.22
N VAL A 66 -24.38 -9.49 1.37
CA VAL A 66 -25.49 -9.67 2.33
C VAL A 66 -25.06 -9.24 3.72
N ALA A 67 -25.93 -8.49 4.40
CA ALA A 67 -25.67 -8.02 5.76
C ALA A 67 -26.92 -8.16 6.66
N PRO A 68 -26.76 -8.14 7.99
CA PRO A 68 -27.90 -8.18 8.93
C PRO A 68 -28.68 -6.87 9.02
N SER A 69 -28.16 -5.77 8.50
CA SER A 69 -28.82 -4.44 8.48
C SER A 69 -28.32 -3.58 7.35
N ALA A 70 -29.10 -2.57 6.94
CA ALA A 70 -28.73 -1.60 5.91
C ALA A 70 -27.45 -0.82 6.24
N GLU A 71 -27.19 -0.53 7.52
CA GLU A 71 -25.99 0.18 7.96
C GLU A 71 -24.72 -0.67 7.74
N ILE A 72 -24.75 -1.94 8.13
CA ILE A 72 -23.62 -2.88 7.88
C ILE A 72 -23.50 -3.15 6.39
N LEU A 73 -24.61 -3.25 5.67
CA LEU A 73 -24.61 -3.46 4.22
C LEU A 73 -23.89 -2.33 3.49
N ALA A 74 -24.10 -1.09 3.86
CA ALA A 74 -23.43 0.07 3.27
C ALA A 74 -21.89 0.00 3.42
N ASP A 75 -21.37 -0.43 4.57
CA ASP A 75 -19.93 -0.60 4.82
C ASP A 75 -19.36 -1.78 4.00
N LEU A 76 -20.11 -2.88 3.89
CA LEU A 76 -19.72 -4.03 3.06
C LEU A 76 -19.73 -3.70 1.57
N ILE A 77 -20.71 -2.96 1.08
CA ILE A 77 -20.75 -2.47 -0.30
C ILE A 77 -19.50 -1.62 -0.59
N ALA A 78 -19.15 -0.69 0.31
CA ALA A 78 -17.97 0.13 0.14
C ALA A 78 -16.68 -0.69 0.09
N THR A 79 -16.58 -1.73 0.91
CA THR A 79 -15.46 -2.68 0.90
C THR A 79 -15.37 -3.44 -0.42
N GLU A 80 -16.48 -4.00 -0.89
CA GLU A 80 -16.52 -4.78 -2.14
C GLU A 80 -16.20 -3.92 -3.36
N ILE A 81 -16.75 -2.71 -3.44
CA ILE A 81 -16.47 -1.76 -4.53
C ILE A 81 -14.99 -1.37 -4.54
N THR A 82 -14.41 -1.09 -3.37
CA THR A 82 -12.99 -0.80 -3.25
C THR A 82 -12.15 -1.98 -3.75
N HIS A 83 -12.49 -3.21 -3.33
CA HIS A 83 -11.81 -4.41 -3.77
C HIS A 83 -11.88 -4.60 -5.30
N GLN A 84 -13.02 -4.32 -5.93
CA GLN A 84 -13.14 -4.34 -7.39
C GLN A 84 -12.23 -3.31 -8.04
N GLY A 85 -12.28 -2.05 -7.56
CA GLY A 85 -11.47 -0.95 -8.11
C GLY A 85 -9.96 -1.21 -8.03
N ILE A 86 -9.47 -1.74 -6.91
CA ILE A 86 -8.04 -2.08 -6.77
C ILE A 86 -7.63 -3.29 -7.61
N THR A 87 -8.54 -4.25 -7.80
CA THR A 87 -8.31 -5.43 -8.63
C THR A 87 -8.14 -5.06 -10.11
N GLU A 88 -8.93 -4.12 -10.61
CA GLU A 88 -8.82 -3.63 -11.99
C GLU A 88 -7.52 -2.84 -12.26
N LEU A 89 -6.96 -2.20 -11.23
CA LEU A 89 -5.68 -1.47 -11.33
C LEU A 89 -4.45 -2.34 -11.03
N ARG A 90 -4.65 -3.61 -10.73
CA ARG A 90 -3.61 -4.57 -10.42
C ARG A 90 -2.53 -4.59 -11.51
N GLY A 91 -1.26 -4.43 -11.13
CA GLY A 91 -0.13 -4.36 -12.05
C GLY A 91 -0.05 -3.09 -12.92
N GLN A 92 -1.01 -2.15 -12.82
CA GLN A 92 -1.08 -0.95 -13.64
C GLN A 92 -0.82 0.35 -12.86
N ALA A 93 -0.95 0.33 -11.56
CA ALA A 93 -0.74 1.47 -10.69
C ALA A 93 -0.13 1.05 -9.35
N LEU A 94 0.64 1.92 -8.75
CA LEU A 94 1.02 1.79 -7.35
C LEU A 94 -0.16 2.25 -6.49
N MET A 95 -0.64 1.40 -5.60
CA MET A 95 -1.78 1.67 -4.74
C MET A 95 -1.35 1.67 -3.29
N LEU A 96 -1.48 2.82 -2.62
CA LEU A 96 -1.13 3.02 -1.22
C LEU A 96 -2.40 3.10 -0.37
N HIS A 97 -2.41 2.42 0.76
CA HIS A 97 -3.46 2.58 1.77
C HIS A 97 -3.26 3.92 2.51
N ALA A 98 -3.84 4.97 1.98
CA ALA A 98 -3.57 6.35 2.34
C ALA A 98 -4.83 7.22 2.30
N ALA A 99 -4.82 8.26 3.13
CA ALA A 99 -5.62 9.45 2.92
C ALA A 99 -4.94 10.35 1.88
N ALA A 100 -5.72 11.06 1.05
CA ALA A 100 -5.13 12.01 0.11
C ALA A 100 -6.04 13.23 -0.10
N ALA A 101 -5.39 14.38 -0.27
CA ALA A 101 -6.05 15.65 -0.55
C ALA A 101 -5.37 16.39 -1.70
N SER A 102 -6.14 17.12 -2.51
CA SER A 102 -5.66 17.89 -3.64
C SER A 102 -5.71 19.39 -3.38
N LEU A 103 -4.69 20.10 -3.82
CA LEU A 103 -4.71 21.55 -3.94
C LEU A 103 -5.46 21.93 -5.22
N ASP A 104 -5.86 23.21 -5.35
CA ASP A 104 -6.61 23.72 -6.49
C ASP A 104 -5.86 23.59 -7.83
N ASP A 105 -4.53 23.53 -7.81
CA ASP A 105 -3.67 23.33 -8.98
C ASP A 105 -3.48 21.86 -9.39
N GLY A 106 -4.15 20.92 -8.71
CA GLY A 106 -4.09 19.48 -8.99
C GLY A 106 -2.95 18.74 -8.28
N ARG A 107 -2.08 19.42 -7.52
CA ARG A 107 -1.10 18.72 -6.68
C ARG A 107 -1.80 17.94 -5.57
N VAL A 108 -1.40 16.69 -5.39
CA VAL A 108 -1.96 15.77 -4.38
C VAL A 108 -0.92 15.47 -3.32
N VAL A 109 -1.32 15.53 -2.05
CA VAL A 109 -0.53 15.07 -0.92
C VAL A 109 -1.16 13.81 -0.35
N GLY A 110 -0.40 12.72 -0.31
CA GLY A 110 -0.78 11.44 0.27
C GLY A 110 -0.31 11.32 1.72
N PHE A 111 -1.20 10.87 2.60
CA PHE A 111 -0.93 10.65 4.02
C PHE A 111 -1.07 9.18 4.34
N VAL A 112 0.05 8.51 4.55
CA VAL A 112 0.14 7.06 4.77
C VAL A 112 0.31 6.76 6.26
N GLY A 113 -0.31 5.71 6.72
CA GLY A 113 -0.14 5.23 8.09
C GLY A 113 -0.86 3.90 8.30
N PRO A 114 -0.46 3.10 9.30
CA PRO A 114 -1.10 1.83 9.62
C PRO A 114 -2.60 1.97 9.87
N SER A 115 -3.34 0.85 9.74
CA SER A 115 -4.77 0.83 10.06
C SER A 115 -5.01 1.27 11.52
N GLY A 116 -6.08 2.03 11.75
CA GLY A 116 -6.42 2.54 13.09
C GLY A 116 -5.61 3.77 13.56
N ARG A 117 -4.65 4.27 12.78
CA ARG A 117 -3.85 5.47 13.12
C ARG A 117 -4.50 6.80 12.73
N GLY A 118 -5.79 6.81 12.42
CA GLY A 118 -6.56 8.04 12.22
C GLY A 118 -6.58 8.59 10.80
N LYS A 119 -6.32 7.78 9.75
CA LYS A 119 -6.40 8.22 8.34
C LYS A 119 -7.74 8.87 8.00
N THR A 120 -8.87 8.27 8.35
CA THR A 120 -10.21 8.85 8.10
C THR A 120 -10.40 10.18 8.84
N THR A 121 -9.84 10.32 10.05
CA THR A 121 -9.86 11.60 10.78
C THR A 121 -8.98 12.65 10.08
N ALA A 122 -7.80 12.25 9.61
CA ALA A 122 -6.92 13.10 8.80
C ALA A 122 -7.60 13.52 7.48
N SER A 123 -8.24 12.57 6.76
CA SER A 123 -9.01 12.87 5.55
C SER A 123 -10.08 13.92 5.77
N ARG A 124 -10.81 13.82 6.88
CA ARG A 124 -11.86 14.82 7.22
C ARG A 124 -11.26 16.18 7.50
N ALA A 125 -10.20 16.25 8.31
CA ALA A 125 -9.53 17.52 8.60
C ALA A 125 -8.96 18.17 7.32
N LEU A 126 -8.29 17.39 6.49
CA LEU A 126 -7.74 17.85 5.23
C LEU A 126 -8.83 18.24 4.22
N GLY A 127 -9.87 17.42 4.06
CA GLY A 127 -10.94 17.60 3.10
C GLY A 127 -11.84 18.83 3.37
N THR A 128 -11.83 19.39 4.58
CA THR A 128 -12.49 20.67 4.87
C THR A 128 -11.72 21.88 4.31
N VAL A 129 -10.42 21.74 4.07
CA VAL A 129 -9.52 22.82 3.59
C VAL A 129 -9.14 22.59 2.13
N PHE A 130 -8.80 21.37 1.76
CA PHE A 130 -8.35 20.93 0.45
C PHE A 130 -9.38 19.99 -0.20
N GLY A 131 -9.22 19.70 -1.50
CA GLY A 131 -10.07 18.74 -2.19
C GLY A 131 -9.88 17.32 -1.67
N TYR A 132 -10.97 16.64 -1.28
CA TYR A 132 -10.94 15.25 -0.86
C TYR A 132 -10.70 14.31 -2.05
N VAL A 133 -9.62 13.54 -2.02
CA VAL A 133 -9.26 12.58 -3.07
C VAL A 133 -9.62 11.16 -2.68
N THR A 134 -9.26 10.74 -1.46
CA THR A 134 -9.55 9.42 -0.89
C THR A 134 -9.20 9.37 0.60
N ASP A 135 -9.79 8.43 1.35
CA ASP A 135 -9.38 8.07 2.71
C ASP A 135 -8.86 6.63 2.83
N GLU A 136 -8.75 5.91 1.69
CA GLU A 136 -8.39 4.50 1.71
C GLU A 136 -7.35 4.10 0.67
N THR A 137 -7.60 4.36 -0.62
CA THR A 137 -6.70 3.92 -1.70
C THR A 137 -6.24 5.11 -2.54
N LEU A 138 -4.98 5.48 -2.39
CA LEU A 138 -4.28 6.42 -3.25
C LEU A 138 -3.62 5.62 -4.39
N ALA A 139 -4.25 5.65 -5.56
CA ALA A 139 -3.75 4.99 -6.76
C ALA A 139 -2.97 5.97 -7.63
N VAL A 140 -1.70 5.66 -7.88
CA VAL A 140 -0.75 6.47 -8.64
C VAL A 140 -0.28 5.70 -9.87
N ARG A 141 -0.51 6.25 -11.04
CA ARG A 141 -0.04 5.69 -12.32
C ARG A 141 1.47 5.91 -12.51
N PRO A 142 2.13 5.17 -13.40
CA PRO A 142 3.57 5.30 -13.63
C PRO A 142 4.03 6.73 -14.03
N ASP A 143 3.14 7.54 -14.59
CA ASP A 143 3.41 8.94 -14.95
C ASP A 143 3.18 9.93 -13.79
N GLY A 144 2.87 9.45 -12.59
CA GLY A 144 2.58 10.24 -11.40
C GLY A 144 1.13 10.77 -11.33
N ALA A 145 0.29 10.43 -12.30
CA ALA A 145 -1.13 10.80 -12.27
C ALA A 145 -1.87 10.04 -11.17
N VAL A 146 -2.70 10.75 -10.42
CA VAL A 146 -3.53 10.18 -9.35
C VAL A 146 -4.92 9.89 -9.87
N VAL A 147 -5.42 8.69 -9.59
CA VAL A 147 -6.80 8.29 -9.86
C VAL A 147 -7.64 8.65 -8.64
N PRO A 148 -8.56 9.63 -8.72
CA PRO A 148 -9.37 10.01 -7.57
C PRO A 148 -10.36 8.91 -7.20
N TYR A 149 -10.56 8.72 -5.89
CA TYR A 149 -11.53 7.78 -5.37
C TYR A 149 -12.20 8.35 -4.11
N PRO A 150 -13.06 9.36 -4.26
CA PRO A 150 -13.78 9.99 -3.14
C PRO A 150 -14.95 9.12 -2.66
N LYS A 151 -14.65 7.88 -2.27
CA LYS A 151 -15.64 6.95 -1.74
C LYS A 151 -16.29 7.46 -0.45
N PRO A 152 -17.48 6.95 -0.08
CA PRO A 152 -18.07 7.20 1.23
C PRO A 152 -17.11 6.84 2.36
N LEU A 153 -17.01 7.69 3.38
CA LEU A 153 -16.13 7.47 4.52
C LEU A 153 -16.81 6.57 5.56
N SER A 154 -16.08 5.58 6.06
CA SER A 154 -16.53 4.71 7.16
C SER A 154 -16.18 5.36 8.50
N LEU A 155 -17.19 5.86 9.22
CA LEU A 155 -17.06 6.58 10.47
C LEU A 155 -17.39 5.69 11.67
N GLY A 156 -16.54 5.69 12.70
CA GLY A 156 -16.76 4.94 13.94
C GLY A 156 -15.51 4.21 14.42
N GLU A 157 -15.45 3.96 15.73
CA GLU A 157 -14.26 3.38 16.37
C GLU A 157 -14.29 1.84 16.45
N ARG A 158 -15.46 1.20 16.23
CA ARG A 158 -15.62 -0.25 16.41
C ARG A 158 -15.96 -0.96 15.10
N PRO A 159 -15.32 -2.08 14.78
CA PRO A 159 -15.75 -2.94 13.69
C PRO A 159 -17.23 -3.34 13.86
N GLY A 160 -18.02 -3.28 12.78
CA GLY A 160 -19.46 -3.60 12.80
C GLY A 160 -20.37 -2.51 13.36
N HIS A 161 -19.82 -1.34 13.73
CA HIS A 161 -20.57 -0.14 14.15
C HIS A 161 -20.07 1.10 13.40
N LYS A 162 -19.58 0.92 12.19
CA LYS A 162 -19.19 2.03 11.32
C LYS A 162 -20.40 2.50 10.53
N ARG A 163 -20.61 3.80 10.53
CA ARG A 163 -21.59 4.47 9.69
C ARG A 163 -20.88 4.99 8.44
N THR A 164 -21.43 4.73 7.30
CA THR A 164 -20.90 5.20 6.01
C THR A 164 -21.57 6.52 5.63
N GLU A 165 -20.78 7.52 5.24
CA GLU A 165 -21.27 8.83 4.82
C GLU A 165 -20.55 9.36 3.59
N GLY A 166 -21.27 9.93 2.63
CA GLY A 166 -20.72 10.58 1.45
C GLY A 166 -19.87 11.81 1.80
N ALA A 167 -18.84 12.08 1.00
CA ALA A 167 -17.91 13.19 1.23
C ALA A 167 -18.63 14.55 1.23
N THR A 168 -19.50 14.80 0.27
CA THR A 168 -20.34 16.03 0.21
C THR A 168 -21.23 16.18 1.45
N ALA A 169 -21.83 15.10 1.95
CA ALA A 169 -22.66 15.14 3.16
C ALA A 169 -21.85 15.51 4.41
N LEU A 170 -20.56 15.19 4.42
CA LEU A 170 -19.63 15.58 5.49
C LEU A 170 -19.04 16.99 5.30
N GLY A 171 -19.44 17.72 4.26
CA GLY A 171 -18.93 19.05 3.97
C GLY A 171 -17.48 19.06 3.45
N LEU A 172 -16.98 17.95 2.92
CA LEU A 172 -15.67 17.88 2.32
C LEU A 172 -15.70 18.55 0.94
N LYS A 173 -14.61 19.23 0.59
CA LYS A 173 -14.47 19.85 -0.72
C LYS A 173 -14.25 18.78 -1.81
N PRO A 174 -14.79 18.93 -3.01
CA PRO A 174 -14.46 18.04 -4.11
C PRO A 174 -12.99 18.15 -4.48
N ALA A 175 -12.41 17.09 -5.05
CA ALA A 175 -11.08 17.12 -5.61
C ALA A 175 -10.96 18.20 -6.69
N ALA A 176 -9.75 18.72 -6.91
CA ALA A 176 -9.50 19.73 -7.95
C ALA A 176 -9.92 19.23 -9.33
N GLU A 177 -10.44 20.15 -10.17
CA GLU A 177 -10.76 19.87 -11.58
C GLU A 177 -9.49 19.73 -12.45
N ALA A 178 -8.38 20.31 -12.01
CA ALA A 178 -7.07 20.17 -12.65
C ALA A 178 -6.59 18.70 -12.60
N PRO A 179 -5.79 18.27 -13.60
CA PRO A 179 -5.22 16.91 -13.58
C PRO A 179 -4.46 16.63 -12.28
N LEU A 180 -4.89 15.60 -11.56
CA LEU A 180 -4.33 15.23 -10.26
C LEU A 180 -2.96 14.56 -10.44
N ARG A 181 -1.95 15.07 -9.71
CA ARG A 181 -0.60 14.51 -9.69
C ARG A 181 -0.07 14.43 -8.26
N LEU A 182 0.55 13.31 -7.94
CA LEU A 182 1.18 13.15 -6.63
C LEU A 182 2.36 14.11 -6.50
N ALA A 183 2.35 14.93 -5.46
CA ALA A 183 3.36 15.94 -5.19
C ALA A 183 4.15 15.68 -3.90
N ALA A 184 3.55 14.98 -2.94
CA ALA A 184 4.23 14.60 -1.70
C ALA A 184 3.59 13.37 -1.06
N ILE A 185 4.40 12.61 -0.32
CA ILE A 185 3.98 11.52 0.58
C ILE A 185 4.40 11.88 2.01
N VAL A 186 3.50 11.64 2.97
CA VAL A 186 3.71 11.91 4.39
C VAL A 186 3.34 10.66 5.20
N LEU A 187 4.21 10.24 6.10
CA LEU A 187 3.91 9.21 7.09
C LEU A 187 3.20 9.85 8.29
N LEU A 188 2.06 9.30 8.70
CA LEU A 188 1.31 9.76 9.86
C LEU A 188 1.80 9.09 11.13
N ASP A 189 2.19 9.90 12.13
CA ASP A 189 2.53 9.42 13.46
C ASP A 189 1.79 10.24 14.53
N ARG A 190 0.66 9.72 14.97
CA ARG A 190 -0.16 10.36 16.00
C ARG A 190 0.37 10.05 17.38
N GLN A 191 0.76 11.10 18.12
CA GLN A 191 1.28 11.04 19.49
C GLN A 191 0.54 12.07 20.36
N ALA A 192 -0.09 11.60 21.43
CA ALA A 192 -1.01 12.43 22.25
C ALA A 192 -0.31 13.55 23.04
N ASP A 193 0.99 13.46 23.26
CA ASP A 193 1.82 14.37 24.06
C ASP A 193 2.55 15.44 23.23
N VAL A 194 2.32 15.48 21.93
CA VAL A 194 2.93 16.48 21.02
C VAL A 194 2.13 17.78 21.09
N ALA A 195 2.75 18.84 21.57
CA ALA A 195 2.10 20.15 21.71
C ALA A 195 1.89 20.86 20.37
N GLU A 196 2.87 20.77 19.46
CA GLU A 196 2.81 21.33 18.11
C GLU A 196 3.25 20.27 17.09
N PRO A 197 2.60 20.19 15.93
CA PRO A 197 2.96 19.21 14.92
C PRO A 197 4.34 19.52 14.32
N ILE A 198 5.13 18.48 14.10
CA ILE A 198 6.46 18.58 13.51
C ILE A 198 6.60 17.65 12.30
N LEU A 199 7.47 18.05 11.37
CA LEU A 199 7.85 17.23 10.22
C LEU A 199 9.29 16.72 10.44
N VAL A 200 9.45 15.39 10.41
CA VAL A 200 10.75 14.72 10.57
C VAL A 200 11.10 14.05 9.24
N HIS A 201 12.32 14.24 8.77
CA HIS A 201 12.85 13.53 7.61
C HIS A 201 12.93 12.02 7.90
N VAL A 202 12.62 11.19 6.92
CA VAL A 202 12.71 9.73 7.01
C VAL A 202 13.59 9.23 5.87
N PRO A 203 14.68 8.48 6.15
CA PRO A 203 15.56 7.93 5.11
C PRO A 203 14.80 7.00 4.15
N LEU A 204 15.20 6.99 2.87
CA LEU A 204 14.51 6.24 1.81
C LEU A 204 14.29 4.77 2.17
N THR A 205 15.28 4.08 2.70
CA THR A 205 15.19 2.65 3.05
C THR A 205 14.18 2.38 4.18
N GLU A 206 14.09 3.28 5.17
CA GLU A 206 13.08 3.23 6.23
C GLU A 206 11.68 3.51 5.64
N VAL A 207 11.56 4.51 4.77
CA VAL A 207 10.32 4.81 4.05
C VAL A 207 9.81 3.60 3.29
N LEU A 208 10.68 2.93 2.52
CA LEU A 208 10.28 1.75 1.75
C LEU A 208 9.81 0.61 2.67
N ALA A 209 10.49 0.41 3.81
CA ALA A 209 10.09 -0.59 4.79
C ALA A 209 8.70 -0.30 5.40
N GLU A 210 8.35 0.97 5.60
CA GLU A 210 7.04 1.35 6.13
C GLU A 210 5.94 1.40 5.07
N LEU A 211 6.27 1.76 3.83
CA LEU A 211 5.27 1.86 2.75
C LEU A 211 4.87 0.49 2.18
N VAL A 212 5.80 -0.47 2.06
CA VAL A 212 5.51 -1.80 1.49
C VAL A 212 4.29 -2.47 2.12
N PRO A 213 4.14 -2.55 3.46
CA PRO A 213 2.96 -3.12 4.09
C PRO A 213 1.67 -2.30 3.87
N GLN A 214 1.79 -1.08 3.37
CA GLN A 214 0.66 -0.18 3.07
C GLN A 214 0.31 -0.17 1.57
N THR A 215 0.86 -1.10 0.80
CA THR A 215 0.56 -1.21 -0.64
C THR A 215 -0.40 -2.35 -0.93
N SER A 216 -1.22 -2.18 -1.97
CA SER A 216 -2.01 -3.27 -2.55
C SER A 216 -1.36 -3.73 -3.86
N PHE A 217 -1.18 -5.04 -4.01
CA PHE A 217 -0.63 -5.68 -5.22
C PHE A 217 0.76 -5.18 -5.67
N LEU A 218 1.54 -4.59 -4.78
CA LEU A 218 2.91 -4.16 -5.09
C LEU A 218 3.75 -5.28 -5.74
N PRO A 219 3.74 -6.54 -5.26
CA PRO A 219 4.53 -7.62 -5.86
C PRO A 219 4.19 -7.94 -7.31
N GLU A 220 3.11 -7.41 -7.85
CA GLU A 220 2.68 -7.66 -9.23
C GLU A 220 3.16 -6.61 -10.22
N LEU A 221 3.72 -5.52 -9.74
CA LEU A 221 4.43 -4.56 -10.59
C LEU A 221 5.72 -5.19 -11.14
N GLU A 222 6.20 -4.69 -12.27
CA GLU A 222 7.39 -5.24 -12.93
C GLU A 222 8.66 -5.15 -12.05
N ASN A 223 8.93 -3.97 -11.48
CA ASN A 223 10.05 -3.69 -10.57
C ASN A 223 9.51 -3.03 -9.29
N PRO A 224 8.87 -3.79 -8.38
CA PRO A 224 8.06 -3.22 -7.31
C PRO A 224 8.84 -2.28 -6.37
N LEU A 225 10.01 -2.69 -5.88
CA LEU A 225 10.81 -1.85 -4.99
C LEU A 225 11.36 -0.61 -5.69
N ARG A 226 11.81 -0.77 -6.94
CA ARG A 226 12.30 0.35 -7.74
C ARG A 226 11.19 1.34 -8.05
N THR A 227 10.02 0.85 -8.47
CA THR A 227 8.85 1.70 -8.75
C THR A 227 8.45 2.52 -7.53
N LEU A 228 8.42 1.90 -6.34
CA LEU A 228 8.12 2.59 -5.10
C LEU A 228 9.21 3.61 -4.73
N ALA A 229 10.50 3.24 -4.86
CA ALA A 229 11.62 4.13 -4.58
C ALA A 229 11.62 5.35 -5.50
N GLU A 230 11.45 5.14 -6.81
CA GLU A 230 11.39 6.24 -7.80
C GLU A 230 10.19 7.17 -7.55
N LEU A 231 9.04 6.63 -7.14
CA LEU A 231 7.90 7.45 -6.74
C LEU A 231 8.25 8.33 -5.52
N VAL A 232 8.84 7.75 -4.48
CA VAL A 232 9.29 8.49 -3.28
C VAL A 232 10.28 9.59 -3.65
N ILE A 233 11.29 9.28 -4.46
CA ILE A 233 12.29 10.25 -4.91
C ILE A 233 11.63 11.38 -5.73
N SER A 234 10.71 11.02 -6.64
CA SER A 234 10.02 12.01 -7.51
C SER A 234 9.15 13.00 -6.74
N THR A 235 8.70 12.63 -5.54
CA THR A 235 7.94 13.51 -4.62
C THR A 235 8.84 14.32 -3.67
N GLY A 236 10.16 14.26 -3.85
CA GLY A 236 11.13 14.97 -3.00
C GLY A 236 11.34 14.30 -1.65
N GLY A 237 11.24 12.96 -1.58
CA GLY A 237 11.38 12.18 -0.36
C GLY A 237 10.13 12.20 0.54
N VAL A 238 10.21 11.60 1.70
CA VAL A 238 9.09 11.46 2.64
C VAL A 238 9.41 12.07 3.99
N ARG A 239 8.40 12.68 4.60
CA ARG A 239 8.45 13.16 5.97
C ARG A 239 7.43 12.44 6.82
N ARG A 240 7.77 12.29 8.09
CA ARG A 240 6.86 11.85 9.13
C ARG A 240 6.23 13.07 9.77
N ALA A 241 4.91 13.20 9.71
CA ALA A 241 4.16 14.18 10.48
C ALA A 241 3.86 13.59 11.86
N VAL A 242 4.51 14.11 12.89
CA VAL A 242 4.25 13.77 14.29
C VAL A 242 3.28 14.81 14.84
N TYR A 243 2.09 14.40 15.25
CA TYR A 243 1.00 15.30 15.63
C TYR A 243 0.06 14.66 16.67
N ALA A 244 -0.64 15.49 17.45
CA ALA A 244 -1.68 15.03 18.38
C ALA A 244 -3.07 15.06 17.73
N GLU A 245 -3.46 16.21 17.17
CA GLU A 245 -4.78 16.46 16.63
C GLU A 245 -4.75 16.63 15.10
N ALA A 246 -5.67 15.94 14.41
CA ALA A 246 -5.65 15.90 12.94
C ALA A 246 -6.01 17.25 12.28
N ASP A 247 -6.68 18.14 12.99
CA ASP A 247 -7.00 19.49 12.51
C ASP A 247 -5.78 20.40 12.35
N THR A 248 -4.62 19.98 12.88
CA THR A 248 -3.34 20.64 12.65
C THR A 248 -2.68 20.27 11.32
N LEU A 249 -3.04 19.15 10.71
CA LEU A 249 -2.42 18.64 9.47
C LEU A 249 -2.56 19.58 8.26
N PRO A 250 -3.70 20.26 8.03
CA PRO A 250 -3.81 21.23 6.93
C PRO A 250 -2.74 22.32 6.96
N GLY A 251 -2.33 22.78 8.15
CA GLY A 251 -1.27 23.77 8.31
C GLY A 251 0.12 23.29 7.91
N LEU A 252 0.35 22.00 7.80
CA LEU A 252 1.63 21.43 7.38
C LEU A 252 1.76 21.30 5.86
N VAL A 253 0.67 21.30 5.11
CA VAL A 253 0.67 20.99 3.66
C VAL A 253 1.57 21.96 2.88
N GLU A 254 1.47 23.25 3.12
CA GLU A 254 2.32 24.25 2.45
C GLU A 254 3.81 24.03 2.79
N GLN A 255 4.11 23.72 4.05
CA GLN A 255 5.47 23.45 4.50
C GLN A 255 6.04 22.17 3.88
N ILE A 256 5.21 21.12 3.72
CA ILE A 256 5.58 19.89 3.05
C ILE A 256 5.98 20.17 1.60
N LEU A 257 5.15 20.92 0.87
CA LEU A 257 5.35 21.20 -0.54
C LEU A 257 6.47 22.22 -0.82
N ALA A 258 6.73 23.15 0.11
CA ALA A 258 7.77 24.16 -0.04
C ALA A 258 9.19 23.62 0.23
N ASN A 259 9.29 22.58 1.03
CA ASN A 259 10.57 22.04 1.48
C ASN A 259 10.60 20.53 1.24
N PRO A 260 10.98 20.04 0.06
CA PRO A 260 11.18 18.60 -0.18
C PRO A 260 12.22 18.05 0.80
N SER A 261 12.13 16.78 1.16
CA SER A 261 13.17 16.09 1.91
C SER A 261 14.43 16.03 1.07
N ASP A 262 15.57 16.27 1.71
CA ASP A 262 16.87 16.15 1.02
C ASP A 262 17.45 14.76 1.27
N ASP A 263 17.00 13.78 0.50
CA ASP A 263 17.57 12.42 0.47
C ASP A 263 18.82 12.35 -0.43
N GLY A 264 19.22 13.49 -1.02
CA GLY A 264 20.24 13.51 -2.06
C GLY A 264 19.76 12.82 -3.34
N ASP A 265 20.70 12.18 -4.05
CA ASP A 265 20.45 11.38 -5.24
C ASP A 265 20.89 9.91 -4.95
N PRO A 266 20.04 9.11 -4.25
CA PRO A 266 20.40 7.77 -3.85
C PRO A 266 20.60 6.88 -5.08
N ARG A 267 21.67 6.11 -5.07
CA ARG A 267 21.97 5.18 -6.17
C ARG A 267 21.11 3.93 -6.02
N LEU A 268 20.19 3.74 -6.95
CA LEU A 268 19.38 2.55 -7.05
C LEU A 268 20.03 1.53 -8.01
N THR A 269 20.29 0.32 -7.50
CA THR A 269 20.83 -0.77 -8.32
C THR A 269 19.96 -2.02 -8.17
N GLU A 270 19.36 -2.47 -9.26
CA GLU A 270 18.58 -3.71 -9.27
C GLU A 270 19.50 -4.91 -9.02
N VAL A 271 19.04 -5.81 -8.17
CA VAL A 271 19.66 -7.10 -7.99
C VAL A 271 18.93 -8.12 -8.83
N ALA A 272 19.68 -8.84 -9.68
CA ALA A 272 19.10 -9.90 -10.49
C ALA A 272 18.42 -10.94 -9.59
N THR A 273 17.11 -11.06 -9.72
CA THR A 273 16.35 -12.14 -9.11
C THR A 273 16.36 -13.34 -10.07
N PRO A 274 16.55 -14.57 -9.57
CA PRO A 274 16.47 -15.73 -10.43
C PRO A 274 15.06 -15.81 -11.03
N GLU A 275 15.02 -15.78 -12.35
CA GLU A 275 13.90 -16.07 -13.23
C GLU A 275 12.54 -15.40 -12.86
N ARG A 276 12.34 -14.21 -13.43
CA ARG A 276 11.01 -13.56 -13.46
C ARG A 276 9.95 -14.35 -14.26
N ASP A 277 10.35 -15.37 -15.02
CA ASP A 277 9.48 -16.20 -15.85
C ASP A 277 8.78 -17.31 -15.10
N CYS A 278 9.04 -17.49 -13.82
CA CYS A 278 8.32 -18.47 -13.03
C CYS A 278 7.24 -17.72 -12.22
N ASP A 279 6.02 -18.25 -12.28
CA ASP A 279 4.92 -17.88 -11.38
C ASP A 279 5.24 -18.15 -9.89
N CYS A 280 6.51 -18.28 -9.56
CA CYS A 280 7.04 -18.69 -8.26
C CYS A 280 6.68 -17.73 -7.14
N PHE A 281 6.41 -16.44 -7.45
CA PHE A 281 5.96 -15.51 -6.42
C PHE A 281 4.55 -15.83 -5.92
N LYS A 282 3.75 -16.59 -6.64
CA LYS A 282 2.37 -16.95 -6.25
C LYS A 282 2.35 -17.72 -4.92
N HIS A 283 3.35 -18.57 -4.67
CA HIS A 283 3.44 -19.27 -3.37
C HIS A 283 3.90 -18.37 -2.22
N LEU A 284 4.43 -17.17 -2.51
CA LEU A 284 4.73 -16.16 -1.52
C LEU A 284 3.48 -15.40 -1.06
N LEU A 285 2.35 -15.58 -1.75
CA LEU A 285 1.07 -14.93 -1.47
C LEU A 285 -0.02 -16.00 -1.31
N PRO A 286 0.09 -16.90 -0.31
CA PRO A 286 -0.81 -18.07 -0.17
C PRO A 286 -2.28 -17.69 -0.01
N GLU A 287 -2.59 -16.51 0.52
CA GLU A 287 -3.97 -16.02 0.62
C GLU A 287 -4.57 -15.68 -0.74
N GLN A 288 -3.75 -15.23 -1.70
CA GLN A 288 -4.18 -14.89 -3.06
C GLN A 288 -4.06 -16.07 -4.03
N TYR A 289 -3.12 -16.98 -3.77
CA TYR A 289 -2.81 -18.14 -4.61
C TYR A 289 -2.69 -19.41 -3.75
N PRO A 290 -3.79 -19.92 -3.18
CA PRO A 290 -3.77 -21.04 -2.24
C PRO A 290 -3.24 -22.35 -2.85
N ASP A 291 -3.32 -22.51 -4.16
CA ASP A 291 -2.90 -23.70 -4.90
C ASP A 291 -1.45 -23.63 -5.42
N ALA A 292 -0.72 -22.54 -5.10
CA ALA A 292 0.66 -22.40 -5.58
C ALA A 292 1.59 -23.40 -4.88
N GLU A 293 2.26 -24.25 -5.65
CA GLU A 293 3.24 -25.20 -5.13
C GLU A 293 4.45 -24.46 -4.56
N GLN A 294 4.84 -24.80 -3.33
CA GLN A 294 6.08 -24.30 -2.75
C GLN A 294 7.28 -24.91 -3.50
N PRO A 295 8.27 -24.09 -3.90
CA PRO A 295 9.46 -24.64 -4.53
C PRO A 295 10.20 -25.55 -3.55
N ARG A 296 10.32 -26.82 -3.90
CA ARG A 296 11.17 -27.75 -3.18
C ARG A 296 12.60 -27.49 -3.59
N GLY A 297 13.35 -26.84 -2.72
CA GLY A 297 14.77 -26.60 -2.97
C GLY A 297 15.60 -27.75 -2.44
N ASP A 298 15.99 -28.69 -3.30
CA ASP A 298 17.12 -29.55 -3.02
C ASP A 298 18.40 -28.78 -3.38
N GLY A 299 19.26 -28.51 -2.42
CA GLY A 299 20.56 -27.88 -2.62
C GLY A 299 21.70 -28.83 -2.24
N PRO A 300 22.96 -28.54 -2.67
CA PRO A 300 24.12 -29.30 -2.22
C PRO A 300 24.29 -29.20 -0.69
N ALA A 301 24.56 -30.32 -0.04
CA ALA A 301 24.76 -30.36 1.41
C ALA A 301 25.90 -29.42 1.86
N GLY A 302 25.65 -28.63 2.91
CA GLY A 302 26.60 -27.65 3.44
C GLY A 302 26.69 -26.34 2.65
N THR A 303 25.70 -26.05 1.81
CA THR A 303 25.62 -24.80 1.06
C THR A 303 24.46 -23.92 1.55
N PHE A 304 24.49 -22.66 1.16
CA PHE A 304 23.48 -21.66 1.42
C PHE A 304 22.99 -21.04 0.11
N ARG A 305 21.69 -20.83 0.03
CA ARG A 305 21.02 -20.18 -1.09
C ARG A 305 20.11 -19.06 -0.59
N ARG A 306 19.97 -18.00 -1.37
CA ARG A 306 18.94 -16.97 -1.12
C ARG A 306 17.56 -17.61 -1.07
N ALA A 307 16.79 -17.30 -0.02
CA ALA A 307 15.40 -17.71 0.06
C ALA A 307 14.61 -17.08 -1.10
N THR A 308 13.49 -17.69 -1.44
CA THR A 308 12.61 -17.15 -2.48
C THR A 308 12.11 -15.76 -2.07
N HIS A 309 12.29 -14.80 -2.96
CA HIS A 309 11.93 -13.41 -2.78
C HIS A 309 11.32 -12.86 -4.09
N ARG A 310 10.53 -11.81 -3.97
CA ARG A 310 9.86 -11.22 -5.15
C ARG A 310 10.75 -10.21 -5.86
N ASP A 311 11.52 -9.45 -5.10
CA ASP A 311 12.37 -8.38 -5.64
C ASP A 311 13.51 -8.08 -4.67
N ALA A 312 14.59 -7.50 -5.17
CA ALA A 312 15.68 -7.01 -4.34
C ALA A 312 16.30 -5.75 -4.98
N LEU A 313 16.52 -4.74 -4.15
CA LEU A 313 17.04 -3.44 -4.59
C LEU A 313 18.16 -2.97 -3.65
N MET A 314 19.31 -2.62 -4.23
CA MET A 314 20.33 -1.87 -3.52
C MET A 314 19.97 -0.38 -3.55
N VAL A 315 19.94 0.24 -2.39
CA VAL A 315 19.86 1.67 -2.20
C VAL A 315 21.17 2.10 -1.52
N ASP A 316 22.06 2.71 -2.27
CA ASP A 316 23.44 2.98 -1.89
C ASP A 316 24.19 1.70 -1.46
N ASP A 317 24.42 1.50 -0.17
CA ASP A 317 25.09 0.35 0.44
C ASP A 317 24.13 -0.60 1.20
N GLN A 318 22.85 -0.26 1.27
CA GLN A 318 21.83 -1.08 1.90
C GLN A 318 21.06 -1.92 0.86
N LEU A 319 20.75 -3.16 1.19
CA LEU A 319 19.97 -4.05 0.34
C LEU A 319 18.58 -4.26 0.93
N LEU A 320 17.58 -3.96 0.13
CA LEU A 320 16.18 -4.27 0.44
C LEU A 320 15.79 -5.57 -0.25
N VAL A 321 15.19 -6.49 0.49
CA VAL A 321 14.67 -7.76 -0.03
C VAL A 321 13.18 -7.83 0.22
N LEU A 322 12.39 -7.88 -0.86
CA LEU A 322 10.93 -8.00 -0.80
C LEU A 322 10.53 -9.47 -0.66
N VAL A 323 10.03 -9.79 0.49
CA VAL A 323 9.39 -11.07 0.81
C VAL A 323 7.88 -10.86 1.00
N PRO A 324 7.04 -11.90 1.13
CA PRO A 324 5.59 -11.73 1.20
C PRO A 324 5.14 -10.66 2.20
N GLY A 325 4.52 -9.60 1.69
CA GLY A 325 3.89 -8.55 2.50
C GLY A 325 4.84 -7.64 3.29
N THR A 326 6.15 -7.82 3.19
CA THR A 326 7.15 -7.04 3.93
C THR A 326 8.43 -6.86 3.14
N VAL A 327 9.26 -5.91 3.57
CA VAL A 327 10.61 -5.75 3.06
C VAL A 327 11.60 -5.81 4.22
N THR A 328 12.69 -6.53 4.03
CA THR A 328 13.80 -6.56 4.99
C THR A 328 14.94 -5.72 4.46
N VAL A 329 15.47 -4.82 5.30
CA VAL A 329 16.63 -3.98 5.00
C VAL A 329 17.88 -4.65 5.59
N LEU A 330 18.84 -4.92 4.74
CA LEU A 330 20.16 -5.44 5.12
C LEU A 330 21.19 -4.33 5.03
N ASP A 331 22.04 -4.21 6.03
CA ASP A 331 23.15 -3.27 6.10
C ASP A 331 24.47 -3.97 6.44
N GLY A 332 25.57 -3.20 6.52
CA GLY A 332 26.88 -3.70 6.84
C GLY A 332 27.34 -4.84 5.92
N ILE A 333 27.62 -6.03 6.48
CA ILE A 333 28.02 -7.19 5.67
C ILE A 333 26.84 -7.98 5.13
N GLY A 334 25.64 -7.73 5.60
CA GLY A 334 24.41 -8.46 5.23
C GLY A 334 24.22 -8.54 3.70
N PRO A 335 24.27 -7.41 2.96
CA PRO A 335 24.17 -7.41 1.50
C PRO A 335 25.17 -8.31 0.83
N ILE A 336 26.44 -8.27 1.25
CA ILE A 336 27.51 -9.05 0.64
C ILE A 336 27.30 -10.54 0.87
N VAL A 337 26.95 -10.94 2.11
CA VAL A 337 26.67 -12.33 2.47
C VAL A 337 25.46 -12.86 1.70
N TRP A 338 24.38 -12.09 1.63
CA TRP A 338 23.19 -12.49 0.92
C TRP A 338 23.41 -12.62 -0.59
N LEU A 339 24.15 -11.68 -1.20
CA LEU A 339 24.48 -11.71 -2.63
C LEU A 339 25.41 -12.89 -2.98
N ALA A 340 26.32 -13.27 -2.07
CA ALA A 340 27.23 -14.39 -2.27
C ALA A 340 26.58 -15.76 -2.10
N ALA A 341 25.44 -15.85 -1.42
CA ALA A 341 24.71 -17.09 -1.16
C ALA A 341 23.93 -17.56 -2.40
N ASN A 342 24.59 -18.29 -3.28
CA ASN A 342 24.03 -18.87 -4.51
C ASN A 342 24.52 -20.33 -4.63
N ASP A 343 23.97 -21.24 -3.81
CA ASP A 343 24.46 -22.60 -3.59
C ASP A 343 25.92 -22.65 -3.12
N SER A 344 26.31 -21.63 -2.36
CA SER A 344 27.69 -21.42 -1.93
C SER A 344 27.91 -21.96 -0.53
N THR A 345 29.09 -22.53 -0.30
CA THR A 345 29.55 -22.90 1.04
C THR A 345 29.90 -21.68 1.87
N GLU A 346 29.92 -21.83 3.20
CA GLU A 346 30.34 -20.76 4.11
C GLU A 346 31.76 -20.23 3.77
N ALA A 347 32.68 -21.11 3.37
CA ALA A 347 34.02 -20.71 2.98
C ALA A 347 34.04 -19.83 1.71
N GLU A 348 33.18 -20.13 0.72
CA GLU A 348 33.05 -19.32 -0.50
C GLU A 348 32.42 -17.97 -0.22
N ILE A 349 31.38 -17.91 0.66
CA ILE A 349 30.76 -16.67 1.10
C ILE A 349 31.77 -15.81 1.87
N THR A 350 32.54 -16.43 2.78
CA THR A 350 33.61 -15.73 3.52
C THR A 350 34.67 -15.17 2.57
N ALA A 351 35.11 -15.94 1.59
CA ALA A 351 36.08 -15.49 0.59
C ALA A 351 35.52 -14.32 -0.27
N ALA A 352 34.23 -14.33 -0.56
CA ALA A 352 33.56 -13.23 -1.28
C ALA A 352 33.50 -11.96 -0.41
N ALA A 353 33.16 -12.08 0.88
CA ALA A 353 33.11 -10.95 1.82
C ALA A 353 34.52 -10.32 2.02
N VAL A 354 35.54 -11.11 2.22
CA VAL A 354 36.93 -10.63 2.40
C VAL A 354 37.42 -9.86 1.17
N ARG A 355 36.99 -10.23 -0.04
CA ARG A 355 37.37 -9.50 -1.26
C ARG A 355 36.73 -8.13 -1.41
N GLN A 356 35.58 -7.90 -0.77
CA GLN A 356 34.77 -6.70 -0.95
C GLN A 356 34.89 -5.72 0.23
N LEU A 357 35.24 -6.24 1.40
CA LEU A 357 35.37 -5.44 2.62
C LEU A 357 36.80 -4.96 2.84
N PRO A 358 36.99 -3.83 3.53
CA PRO A 358 38.31 -3.42 4.02
C PRO A 358 38.87 -4.48 5.00
N GLU A 359 40.21 -4.40 5.25
CA GLU A 359 40.84 -5.27 6.25
C GLU A 359 40.10 -5.17 7.60
N PRO A 360 39.78 -6.32 8.22
CA PRO A 360 39.10 -6.31 9.50
C PRO A 360 39.98 -5.67 10.58
N PRO A 361 39.38 -5.11 11.64
CA PRO A 361 40.11 -4.63 12.80
C PRO A 361 40.99 -5.72 13.41
N GLU A 362 42.09 -5.34 14.05
CA GLU A 362 43.02 -6.26 14.67
C GLU A 362 42.30 -7.18 15.69
N GLY A 363 42.46 -8.50 15.55
CA GLY A 363 41.82 -9.51 16.42
C GLY A 363 40.42 -9.95 15.99
N VAL A 364 39.87 -9.43 14.89
CA VAL A 364 38.58 -9.87 14.34
C VAL A 364 38.81 -10.93 13.26
N ASP A 365 38.27 -12.13 13.46
CA ASP A 365 38.27 -13.19 12.47
C ASP A 365 37.07 -13.00 11.49
N PRO A 366 37.35 -12.73 10.21
CA PRO A 366 36.28 -12.56 9.22
C PRO A 366 35.32 -13.75 9.13
N SER A 367 35.81 -14.96 9.33
CA SER A 367 34.98 -16.16 9.26
C SER A 367 33.90 -16.17 10.36
N MET A 368 34.24 -15.74 11.56
CA MET A 368 33.29 -15.65 12.67
C MET A 368 32.19 -14.62 12.41
N VAL A 369 32.54 -13.48 11.79
CA VAL A 369 31.58 -12.42 11.46
C VAL A 369 30.63 -12.88 10.35
N VAL A 370 31.15 -13.53 9.31
CA VAL A 370 30.35 -14.09 8.22
C VAL A 370 29.45 -15.21 8.70
N SER A 371 29.95 -16.14 9.56
CA SER A 371 29.15 -17.19 10.17
C SER A 371 28.00 -16.66 10.99
N ALA A 372 28.19 -15.55 11.73
CA ALA A 372 27.13 -14.89 12.47
C ALA A 372 26.08 -14.31 11.52
N ALA A 373 26.50 -13.57 10.49
CA ALA A 373 25.58 -13.00 9.51
C ALA A 373 24.79 -14.07 8.73
N ILE A 374 25.40 -15.19 8.37
CA ILE A 374 24.69 -16.32 7.75
C ILE A 374 23.60 -16.85 8.68
N ARG A 375 23.89 -17.05 9.97
CA ARG A 375 22.89 -17.53 10.95
C ARG A 375 21.73 -16.55 11.05
N ASP A 376 22.03 -15.26 11.19
CA ASP A 376 21.01 -14.22 11.31
C ASP A 376 20.11 -14.18 10.07
N LEU A 377 20.68 -14.32 8.88
CA LEU A 377 19.93 -14.34 7.62
C LEU A 377 19.12 -15.63 7.45
N VAL A 378 19.59 -16.78 7.95
CA VAL A 378 18.83 -18.04 7.98
C VAL A 378 17.67 -17.93 8.97
N GLU A 379 17.91 -17.36 10.17
CA GLU A 379 16.87 -17.15 11.18
C GLU A 379 15.80 -16.16 10.70
N ALA A 380 16.21 -15.15 9.96
CA ALA A 380 15.31 -14.18 9.31
C ALA A 380 14.57 -14.76 8.08
N GLY A 381 14.85 -16.01 7.68
CA GLY A 381 14.23 -16.64 6.52
C GLY A 381 14.69 -16.04 5.16
N LEU A 382 15.81 -15.35 5.13
CA LEU A 382 16.39 -14.75 3.91
C LEU A 382 17.41 -15.65 3.21
N LEU A 383 17.92 -16.64 3.92
CA LEU A 383 18.75 -17.73 3.38
C LEU A 383 18.16 -19.10 3.75
N VAL A 384 18.38 -20.05 2.87
CA VAL A 384 18.08 -21.48 3.11
C VAL A 384 19.42 -22.24 3.21
N ALA A 385 19.56 -23.07 4.25
CA ALA A 385 20.68 -23.97 4.45
C ALA A 385 20.32 -25.39 3.97
N PHE A 386 21.25 -26.07 3.31
CA PHE A 386 21.09 -27.43 2.80
C PHE A 386 22.03 -28.45 3.47
#